data_43d6234353219d138a371102d1b9379d
#
_entry.id   43d6234353219d138a371102d1b9379d
#
_cell.length_a   1.000
_cell.length_b   1.000
_cell.length_c   1.000
_cell.angle_alpha   90.00
_cell.angle_beta   90.00
_cell.angle_gamma   90.00
#
_symmetry.space_group_name_H-M   'P 1'
#
loop_
_entity.id
_entity.type
_entity.pdbx_description
1 polymer ?
#
loop_
_entity_poly.entity_id
_entity_poly.type
_entity_poly.pdbx_seq_one_letter_code
_entity_poly.pdbx_strand_id
1 'polypeptide(L)'
;MPTRKQFCQSCLAMVLAGLNCRRPLGGLAGMGAPVLFAKNRDEVAKEPGEGKERPIIAYCGLQCSDCPAYIATQKNDDALRAETAKKWSEMFKSDIKAADINCDGCPTGSQRLFSYCATCEIRKCARGKKLATCASCPEYSCQKLDEFLAQAPEARKGLEKLRKDGSVRG
;
A
#
# COMPACT_ATOMS: atom_id res chain seq x y z
N MET A 1 29.08 14.96 -9.50
CA MET A 1 27.62 15.07 -9.24
C MET A 1 27.44 16.09 -8.13
N PRO A 2 26.79 17.23 -8.34
CA PRO A 2 26.62 18.27 -7.32
C PRO A 2 25.63 17.82 -6.25
N THR A 3 25.97 18.08 -5.00
CA THR A 3 25.18 17.72 -3.83
C THR A 3 23.94 18.60 -3.67
N ARG A 4 22.89 18.07 -3.04
CA ARG A 4 21.57 18.71 -2.81
C ARG A 4 21.62 20.12 -2.17
N LYS A 5 22.75 20.54 -1.61
CA LYS A 5 22.92 21.88 -1.01
C LYS A 5 23.22 22.99 -2.03
N GLN A 6 23.64 22.67 -3.24
CA GLN A 6 23.96 23.69 -4.26
C GLN A 6 22.75 24.17 -5.07
N PHE A 7 21.61 23.46 -4.99
CA PHE A 7 20.39 23.83 -5.74
C PHE A 7 19.54 24.90 -5.03
N CYS A 8 19.76 25.15 -3.74
CA CYS A 8 18.93 26.08 -2.96
C CYS A 8 19.43 27.52 -2.94
N GLN A 9 20.66 27.79 -3.39
CA GLN A 9 21.23 29.16 -3.38
C GLN A 9 20.93 29.98 -4.64
N SER A 10 20.52 29.34 -5.74
CA SER A 10 20.18 30.06 -6.98
C SER A 10 18.76 30.61 -7.05
N CYS A 11 17.85 30.16 -6.20
CA CYS A 11 16.46 30.65 -6.20
C CYS A 11 16.23 31.89 -5.34
N LEU A 12 17.17 32.28 -4.49
CA LEU A 12 16.99 33.44 -3.59
C LEU A 12 17.42 34.77 -4.19
N ALA A 13 18.11 34.77 -5.35
CA ALA A 13 18.63 35.98 -5.98
C ALA A 13 17.66 36.65 -6.98
N MET A 14 16.51 36.06 -7.29
CA MET A 14 15.57 36.61 -8.29
C MET A 14 14.36 37.35 -7.72
N VAL A 15 14.21 37.47 -6.41
CA VAL A 15 13.06 38.12 -5.77
C VAL A 15 13.28 39.60 -5.45
N LEU A 16 14.49 40.16 -5.64
CA LEU A 16 14.81 41.55 -5.30
C LEU A 16 14.91 42.50 -6.49
N ALA A 17 14.62 42.09 -7.72
CA ALA A 17 14.57 42.99 -8.86
C ALA A 17 13.11 43.20 -9.29
N GLY A 18 12.44 44.14 -8.65
CA GLY A 18 11.11 44.59 -9.06
C GLY A 18 11.14 45.26 -10.44
N LEU A 19 10.77 44.53 -11.47
CA LEU A 19 10.50 45.05 -12.81
C LEU A 19 9.02 44.99 -13.12
N ASN A 20 8.38 46.13 -12.90
CA ASN A 20 7.06 46.46 -13.35
C ASN A 20 6.95 46.36 -14.88
N CYS A 21 6.29 45.39 -15.42
CA CYS A 21 5.94 45.35 -16.85
C CYS A 21 4.54 45.90 -17.04
N ARG A 22 4.46 47.23 -17.33
CA ARG A 22 3.25 47.90 -17.80
C ARG A 22 2.96 47.43 -19.21
N ARG A 23 1.75 46.90 -19.41
CA ARG A 23 1.17 46.61 -20.73
C ARG A 23 0.66 47.90 -21.36
N PRO A 24 0.90 48.20 -22.65
CA PRO A 24 0.24 49.25 -23.37
C PRO A 24 -1.16 48.79 -23.82
N LEU A 25 -2.13 49.68 -23.62
CA LEU A 25 -3.48 49.62 -24.19
C LEU A 25 -3.41 49.95 -25.69
N GLY A 26 -3.83 49.03 -26.53
CA GLY A 26 -4.08 49.28 -27.95
C GLY A 26 -5.31 48.48 -28.34
N GLY A 27 -6.42 49.21 -28.54
CA GLY A 27 -7.67 48.63 -28.98
C GLY A 27 -7.69 48.33 -30.47
N LEU A 28 -8.51 47.37 -30.86
CA LEU A 28 -9.26 47.34 -32.12
C LEU A 28 -10.38 46.32 -32.01
N ALA A 29 -11.58 46.79 -32.36
CA ALA A 29 -12.80 46.04 -32.43
C ALA A 29 -12.75 44.99 -33.54
N GLY A 30 -13.31 43.82 -33.30
CA GLY A 30 -13.50 42.74 -34.28
C GLY A 30 -14.61 41.81 -33.85
N MET A 31 -15.68 41.85 -34.67
CA MET A 31 -16.99 41.20 -34.52
C MET A 31 -16.89 39.67 -34.32
N GLY A 32 -17.68 39.21 -33.43
CA GLY A 32 -18.49 38.04 -33.27
C GLY A 32 -18.20 36.72 -33.96
N ALA A 33 -18.05 35.70 -33.15
CA ALA A 33 -18.70 34.40 -33.35
C ALA A 33 -18.87 33.77 -31.95
N PRO A 34 -20.00 33.13 -31.63
CA PRO A 34 -20.14 32.43 -30.37
C PRO A 34 -19.34 31.13 -30.45
N VAL A 35 -18.22 31.09 -29.75
CA VAL A 35 -17.51 29.86 -29.53
C VAL A 35 -18.34 29.05 -28.53
N LEU A 36 -19.01 28.04 -29.06
CA LEU A 36 -19.63 27.00 -28.24
C LEU A 36 -18.55 26.40 -27.35
N PHE A 37 -18.57 26.75 -26.07
CA PHE A 37 -17.79 26.10 -25.05
C PHE A 37 -18.23 24.63 -24.97
N ALA A 38 -17.50 23.78 -25.68
CA ALA A 38 -17.53 22.34 -25.38
C ALA A 38 -17.08 22.18 -23.95
N LYS A 39 -18.03 21.88 -23.06
CA LYS A 39 -17.72 21.39 -21.71
C LYS A 39 -16.86 20.16 -21.85
N ASN A 40 -15.57 20.29 -21.55
CA ASN A 40 -14.70 19.17 -21.27
C ASN A 40 -15.30 18.41 -20.08
N ARG A 41 -15.87 17.26 -20.38
CA ARG A 41 -16.41 16.28 -19.43
C ARG A 41 -15.34 15.33 -18.92
N ASP A 42 -14.16 15.79 -18.66
CA ASP A 42 -13.07 14.92 -18.24
C ASP A 42 -12.35 15.45 -17.01
N GLU A 43 -13.12 15.82 -16.01
CA GLU A 43 -12.58 15.98 -14.67
C GLU A 43 -13.58 15.43 -13.66
N VAL A 44 -13.78 14.11 -13.74
CA VAL A 44 -14.30 13.37 -12.61
C VAL A 44 -13.13 13.29 -11.61
N ALA A 45 -13.04 14.32 -10.77
CA ALA A 45 -12.33 14.20 -9.51
C ALA A 45 -12.91 12.96 -8.83
N LYS A 46 -12.13 11.87 -8.85
CA LYS A 46 -12.43 10.65 -8.10
C LYS A 46 -12.25 11.02 -6.63
N GLU A 47 -13.35 11.49 -6.03
CA GLU A 47 -13.47 11.55 -4.58
C GLU A 47 -12.97 10.20 -4.05
N PRO A 48 -12.11 10.18 -3.01
CA PRO A 48 -11.76 8.93 -2.33
C PRO A 48 -13.04 8.43 -1.65
N GLY A 49 -13.83 7.65 -2.41
CA GLY A 49 -14.97 6.96 -1.85
C GLY A 49 -14.48 6.13 -0.70
N GLU A 50 -15.04 6.31 0.48
CA GLU A 50 -15.00 5.39 1.61
C GLU A 50 -15.68 4.07 1.22
N GLY A 51 -15.17 3.45 0.17
CA GLY A 51 -15.41 2.06 -0.15
C GLY A 51 -14.71 1.28 0.94
N LYS A 52 -15.48 0.62 1.81
CA LYS A 52 -15.02 -0.35 2.79
C LYS A 52 -14.26 -1.42 2.02
N GLU A 53 -12.95 -1.16 1.79
CA GLU A 53 -12.07 -2.09 1.08
C GLU A 53 -12.16 -3.43 1.79
N ARG A 54 -12.42 -4.48 1.01
CA ARG A 54 -12.49 -5.82 1.57
C ARG A 54 -11.16 -6.14 2.24
N PRO A 55 -11.16 -6.62 3.50
CA PRO A 55 -9.93 -6.86 4.22
C PRO A 55 -9.04 -7.84 3.45
N ILE A 56 -7.77 -7.51 3.33
CA ILE A 56 -6.76 -8.38 2.72
C ILE A 56 -6.42 -9.48 3.72
N ILE A 57 -6.76 -10.72 3.39
CA ILE A 57 -6.47 -11.89 4.22
C ILE A 57 -5.29 -12.65 3.62
N ALA A 58 -4.29 -12.93 4.43
CA ALA A 58 -3.12 -13.72 4.06
C ALA A 58 -3.52 -15.18 3.76
N TYR A 59 -2.66 -15.89 3.03
CA TYR A 59 -2.89 -17.32 2.76
C TYR A 59 -3.09 -18.14 4.04
N CYS A 60 -2.37 -17.80 5.12
CA CYS A 60 -2.47 -18.46 6.42
C CYS A 60 -3.67 -18.01 7.29
N GLY A 61 -4.45 -17.02 6.85
CA GLY A 61 -5.62 -16.52 7.57
C GLY A 61 -5.40 -15.27 8.41
N LEU A 62 -4.18 -14.77 8.53
CA LEU A 62 -3.91 -13.46 9.16
C LEU A 62 -4.53 -12.34 8.33
N GLN A 63 -5.06 -11.32 8.99
CA GLN A 63 -5.58 -10.14 8.32
C GLN A 63 -4.44 -9.16 8.01
N CYS A 64 -4.01 -9.11 6.75
CA CYS A 64 -2.93 -8.23 6.32
C CYS A 64 -3.28 -6.75 6.48
N SER A 65 -4.52 -6.37 6.26
CA SER A 65 -4.99 -4.98 6.41
C SER A 65 -4.82 -4.42 7.83
N ASP A 66 -4.78 -5.27 8.84
CA ASP A 66 -4.56 -4.88 10.25
C ASP A 66 -3.08 -5.00 10.66
N CYS A 67 -2.25 -5.51 9.77
CA CYS A 67 -0.82 -5.70 10.05
C CYS A 67 -0.10 -4.35 10.10
N PRO A 68 0.66 -4.04 11.17
CA PRO A 68 1.35 -2.76 11.29
C PRO A 68 2.37 -2.50 10.16
N ALA A 69 3.02 -3.54 9.63
CA ALA A 69 3.91 -3.39 8.49
C ALA A 69 3.16 -3.00 7.21
N TYR A 70 1.96 -3.56 6.98
CA TYR A 70 1.10 -3.15 5.88
C TYR A 70 0.64 -1.70 6.05
N ILE A 71 0.10 -1.36 7.21
CA ILE A 71 -0.41 -0.01 7.51
C ILE A 71 0.70 1.04 7.35
N ALA A 72 1.89 0.79 7.91
CA ALA A 72 3.04 1.68 7.79
C ALA A 72 3.48 1.86 6.33
N THR A 73 3.36 0.81 5.52
CA THR A 73 3.70 0.85 4.11
C THR A 73 2.69 1.68 3.32
N GLN A 74 1.39 1.46 3.51
CA GLN A 74 0.33 2.18 2.79
C GLN A 74 0.31 3.68 3.14
N LYS A 75 0.57 4.01 4.42
CA LYS A 75 0.62 5.40 4.91
C LYS A 75 1.98 6.08 4.71
N ASN A 76 2.99 5.33 4.27
CA ASN A 76 4.39 5.78 4.23
C ASN A 76 4.88 6.36 5.57
N ASP A 77 4.53 5.68 6.67
CA ASP A 77 4.76 6.13 8.04
C ASP A 77 6.05 5.52 8.62
N ASP A 78 7.12 6.32 8.62
CA ASP A 78 8.43 5.90 9.11
C ASP A 78 8.47 5.74 10.64
N ALA A 79 7.64 6.47 11.38
CA ALA A 79 7.56 6.32 12.84
C ALA A 79 6.93 4.97 13.18
N LEU A 80 5.84 4.60 12.51
CA LEU A 80 5.21 3.29 12.69
C LEU A 80 6.13 2.14 12.23
N ARG A 81 6.93 2.34 11.16
CA ARG A 81 7.95 1.36 10.76
C ARG A 81 8.96 1.12 11.87
N ALA A 82 9.51 2.20 12.46
CA ALA A 82 10.50 2.10 13.53
C ALA A 82 9.92 1.43 14.79
N GLU A 83 8.72 1.82 15.19
CA GLU A 83 8.03 1.20 16.33
C GLU A 83 7.77 -0.31 16.09
N THR A 84 7.28 -0.65 14.90
CA THR A 84 7.01 -2.05 14.52
C THR A 84 8.29 -2.87 14.50
N ALA A 85 9.36 -2.34 13.93
CA ALA A 85 10.67 -3.00 13.89
C ALA A 85 11.18 -3.30 15.30
N LYS A 86 11.09 -2.34 16.22
CA LYS A 86 11.49 -2.53 17.63
C LYS A 86 10.68 -3.64 18.29
N LYS A 87 9.35 -3.57 18.23
CA LYS A 87 8.45 -4.58 18.82
C LYS A 87 8.72 -5.99 18.26
N TRP A 88 8.91 -6.09 16.95
CA TRP A 88 9.14 -7.37 16.31
C TRP A 88 10.53 -7.92 16.54
N SER A 89 11.55 -7.04 16.68
CA SER A 89 12.90 -7.48 17.08
C SER A 89 12.88 -8.12 18.46
N GLU A 90 12.15 -7.54 19.42
CA GLU A 90 11.98 -8.09 20.77
C GLU A 90 11.19 -9.43 20.73
N MET A 91 10.09 -9.47 19.96
CA MET A 91 9.20 -10.64 19.85
C MET A 91 9.86 -11.83 19.18
N PHE A 92 10.56 -11.59 18.06
CA PHE A 92 11.19 -12.65 17.27
C PHE A 92 12.66 -12.89 17.62
N LYS A 93 13.22 -12.14 18.59
CA LYS A 93 14.63 -12.18 18.99
C LYS A 93 15.58 -12.07 17.79
N SER A 94 15.30 -11.12 16.93
CA SER A 94 15.98 -10.93 15.65
C SER A 94 16.17 -9.43 15.39
N ASP A 95 17.26 -9.05 14.73
CA ASP A 95 17.54 -7.64 14.38
C ASP A 95 16.71 -7.23 13.16
N ILE A 96 15.53 -6.66 13.41
CA ILE A 96 14.62 -6.15 12.39
C ILE A 96 14.75 -4.62 12.34
N LYS A 97 15.07 -4.08 11.17
CA LYS A 97 15.22 -2.64 10.98
C LYS A 97 13.94 -2.02 10.41
N ALA A 98 13.75 -0.72 10.62
CA ALA A 98 12.62 0.01 10.04
C ALA A 98 12.52 -0.14 8.50
N ALA A 99 13.67 -0.24 7.82
CA ALA A 99 13.72 -0.47 6.39
C ALA A 99 13.14 -1.85 5.95
N ASP A 100 13.13 -2.83 6.85
CA ASP A 100 12.59 -4.17 6.59
C ASP A 100 11.05 -4.20 6.73
N ILE A 101 10.47 -3.18 7.38
CA ILE A 101 9.03 -3.07 7.61
C ILE A 101 8.35 -2.45 6.39
N ASN A 102 8.36 -3.20 5.27
CA ASN A 102 7.66 -2.83 4.06
C ASN A 102 6.88 -4.04 3.55
N CYS A 103 5.56 -3.90 3.42
CA CYS A 103 4.69 -5.00 3.01
C CYS A 103 3.43 -4.52 2.32
N ASP A 104 3.17 -5.04 1.12
CA ASP A 104 1.93 -4.76 0.36
C ASP A 104 0.84 -5.81 0.60
N GLY A 105 1.06 -6.73 1.51
CA GLY A 105 0.12 -7.81 1.81
C GLY A 105 0.48 -9.13 1.13
N CYS A 106 0.25 -10.21 1.86
CA CYS A 106 0.67 -11.56 1.48
C CYS A 106 0.14 -12.05 0.11
N PRO A 107 -1.15 -11.84 -0.26
CA PRO A 107 -1.72 -12.38 -1.50
C PRO A 107 -1.54 -11.48 -2.73
N THR A 108 -1.04 -10.25 -2.58
CA THR A 108 -1.08 -9.22 -3.63
C THR A 108 -0.18 -9.46 -4.84
N GLY A 109 0.70 -10.44 -4.81
CA GLY A 109 1.67 -10.64 -5.89
C GLY A 109 2.84 -9.65 -5.90
N SER A 110 2.82 -8.60 -5.08
CA SER A 110 3.91 -7.65 -4.91
C SER A 110 5.19 -8.35 -4.46
N GLN A 111 6.33 -7.79 -4.87
CA GLN A 111 7.65 -8.22 -4.38
C GLN A 111 8.00 -7.52 -3.06
N ARG A 112 7.30 -6.45 -2.69
CA ARG A 112 7.52 -5.72 -1.45
C ARG A 112 6.79 -6.41 -0.31
N LEU A 113 7.51 -7.29 0.36
CA LEU A 113 7.01 -8.10 1.47
C LEU A 113 7.98 -8.05 2.64
N PHE A 114 7.44 -8.09 3.85
CA PHE A 114 8.28 -8.34 5.02
C PHE A 114 9.08 -9.65 4.81
N SER A 115 10.35 -9.64 5.17
CA SER A 115 11.31 -10.72 4.85
C SER A 115 10.81 -12.12 5.21
N TYR A 116 10.20 -12.27 6.38
CA TYR A 116 9.62 -13.54 6.81
C TYR A 116 8.48 -14.02 5.88
N CYS A 117 7.64 -13.09 5.42
CA CYS A 117 6.55 -13.42 4.48
C CYS A 117 7.10 -13.82 3.11
N ALA A 118 8.23 -13.27 2.69
CA ALA A 118 8.88 -13.64 1.43
C ALA A 118 9.35 -15.10 1.43
N THR A 119 9.82 -15.59 2.56
CA THR A 119 10.33 -16.97 2.73
C THR A 119 9.29 -17.98 3.20
N CYS A 120 8.09 -17.53 3.59
CA CYS A 120 7.05 -18.34 4.21
C CYS A 120 6.62 -19.53 3.36
N GLU A 121 6.76 -20.74 3.91
CA GLU A 121 6.42 -22.00 3.24
C GLU A 121 4.91 -22.18 3.00
N ILE A 122 4.07 -21.62 3.88
CA ILE A 122 2.61 -21.61 3.67
C ILE A 122 2.27 -20.78 2.43
N ARG A 123 2.88 -19.60 2.31
CA ARG A 123 2.68 -18.74 1.14
C ARG A 123 3.17 -19.41 -0.15
N LYS A 124 4.34 -20.02 -0.13
CA LYS A 124 4.89 -20.74 -1.30
C LYS A 124 3.96 -21.88 -1.73
N CYS A 125 3.48 -22.68 -0.77
CA CYS A 125 2.56 -23.77 -1.02
C CYS A 125 1.24 -23.30 -1.59
N ALA A 126 0.59 -22.30 -0.98
CA ALA A 126 -0.69 -21.78 -1.43
C ALA A 126 -0.60 -21.15 -2.83
N ARG A 127 0.47 -20.42 -3.12
CA ARG A 127 0.73 -19.86 -4.45
C ARG A 127 0.96 -20.95 -5.50
N GLY A 128 1.74 -21.97 -5.17
CA GLY A 128 1.97 -23.12 -6.07
C GLY A 128 0.68 -23.85 -6.41
N LYS A 129 -0.24 -23.95 -5.45
CA LYS A 129 -1.57 -24.55 -5.63
C LYS A 129 -2.61 -23.56 -6.20
N LYS A 130 -2.22 -22.30 -6.47
CA LYS A 130 -3.12 -21.22 -6.96
C LYS A 130 -4.34 -20.99 -6.08
N LEU A 131 -4.19 -21.09 -4.78
CA LEU A 131 -5.27 -20.90 -3.81
C LEU A 131 -5.43 -19.43 -3.46
N ALA A 132 -6.64 -18.96 -3.24
CA ALA A 132 -6.93 -17.65 -2.68
C ALA A 132 -6.46 -17.56 -1.21
N THR A 133 -6.76 -18.58 -0.42
CA THR A 133 -6.28 -18.78 0.96
C THR A 133 -6.16 -20.27 1.26
N CYS A 134 -5.53 -20.63 2.37
CA CYS A 134 -5.52 -22.04 2.82
C CYS A 134 -6.93 -22.55 3.19
N ALA A 135 -7.91 -21.68 3.38
CA ALA A 135 -9.30 -22.08 3.59
C ALA A 135 -9.87 -22.84 2.38
N SER A 136 -9.41 -22.56 1.15
CA SER A 136 -9.82 -23.28 -0.07
C SER A 136 -9.01 -24.55 -0.34
N CYS A 137 -8.02 -24.86 0.52
CA CYS A 137 -7.20 -26.04 0.30
C CYS A 137 -7.98 -27.33 0.57
N PRO A 138 -7.96 -28.33 -0.35
CA PRO A 138 -8.59 -29.62 -0.10
C PRO A 138 -7.91 -30.37 1.05
N GLU A 139 -6.63 -30.11 1.33
CA GLU A 139 -5.86 -30.70 2.43
C GLU A 139 -5.90 -29.87 3.71
N TYR A 140 -6.95 -29.06 3.91
CA TYR A 140 -7.12 -28.26 5.11
C TYR A 140 -7.50 -29.13 6.31
N SER A 141 -6.90 -28.99 7.53
CA SER A 141 -5.65 -28.26 7.72
C SER A 141 -4.47 -29.24 7.68
N CYS A 142 -3.46 -28.89 6.92
CA CYS A 142 -2.25 -29.72 6.84
C CYS A 142 -1.29 -29.41 8.00
N GLN A 143 -0.37 -30.33 8.31
CA GLN A 143 0.60 -30.18 9.40
C GLN A 143 1.30 -28.83 9.40
N LYS A 144 1.84 -28.39 8.25
CA LYS A 144 2.52 -27.10 8.10
C LYS A 144 1.63 -25.91 8.52
N LEU A 145 0.37 -25.96 8.20
CA LEU A 145 -0.60 -24.92 8.57
C LEU A 145 -0.93 -25.01 10.06
N ASP A 146 -1.14 -26.21 10.58
CA ASP A 146 -1.51 -26.43 11.99
C ASP A 146 -0.42 -25.98 12.96
N GLU A 147 0.85 -26.23 12.65
CA GLU A 147 1.98 -25.75 13.44
C GLU A 147 1.97 -24.21 13.56
N PHE A 148 1.65 -23.52 12.47
CA PHE A 148 1.49 -22.08 12.49
C PHE A 148 0.22 -21.64 13.26
N LEU A 149 -0.90 -22.29 13.03
CA LEU A 149 -2.19 -21.92 13.64
C LEU A 149 -2.23 -22.19 15.15
N ALA A 150 -1.36 -23.07 15.66
CA ALA A 150 -1.16 -23.25 17.10
C ALA A 150 -0.63 -21.98 17.78
N GLN A 151 0.15 -21.17 17.05
CA GLN A 151 0.74 -19.93 17.53
C GLN A 151 -0.09 -18.68 17.15
N ALA A 152 -1.04 -18.81 16.22
CA ALA A 152 -1.86 -17.73 15.68
C ALA A 152 -3.36 -18.13 15.68
N PRO A 153 -4.01 -18.18 16.84
CA PRO A 153 -5.40 -18.64 16.94
C PRO A 153 -6.40 -17.72 16.20
N GLU A 154 -6.07 -16.44 16.05
CA GLU A 154 -6.87 -15.49 15.25
C GLU A 154 -6.85 -15.84 13.76
N ALA A 155 -5.72 -16.31 13.24
CA ALA A 155 -5.62 -16.79 11.87
C ALA A 155 -6.48 -18.03 11.63
N ARG A 156 -6.52 -18.94 12.59
CA ARG A 156 -7.42 -20.13 12.56
C ARG A 156 -8.87 -19.71 12.44
N LYS A 157 -9.32 -18.81 13.32
CA LYS A 157 -10.69 -18.27 13.28
C LYS A 157 -11.03 -17.64 11.94
N GLY A 158 -10.07 -16.89 11.36
CA GLY A 158 -10.23 -16.27 10.04
C GLY A 158 -10.46 -17.30 8.93
N LEU A 159 -9.63 -18.35 8.87
CA LEU A 159 -9.77 -19.41 7.87
C LEU A 159 -11.07 -20.22 8.04
N GLU A 160 -11.42 -20.56 9.28
CA GLU A 160 -12.66 -21.31 9.57
C GLU A 160 -13.90 -20.50 9.21
N LYS A 161 -13.89 -19.19 9.45
CA LYS A 161 -14.96 -18.29 9.01
C LYS A 161 -15.11 -18.31 7.49
N LEU A 162 -14.01 -18.15 6.76
CA LEU A 162 -14.01 -18.19 5.28
C LEU A 162 -14.58 -19.52 4.76
N ARG A 163 -14.26 -20.64 5.41
CA ARG A 163 -14.79 -21.96 5.04
C ARG A 163 -16.29 -22.08 5.27
N LYS A 164 -16.79 -21.56 6.40
CA LYS A 164 -18.22 -21.56 6.74
C LYS A 164 -19.02 -20.66 5.80
N ASP A 165 -18.51 -19.48 5.50
CA ASP A 165 -19.20 -18.48 4.67
C ASP A 165 -19.20 -18.85 3.17
N GLY A 166 -18.53 -19.92 2.77
CA GLY A 166 -18.39 -20.32 1.37
C GLY A 166 -17.64 -19.30 0.50
N SER A 167 -17.02 -18.30 1.13
CA SER A 167 -16.27 -17.22 0.46
C SER A 167 -14.95 -17.69 -0.16
N VAL A 168 -14.78 -19.01 -0.28
CA VAL A 168 -13.53 -19.68 -0.72
C VAL A 168 -13.53 -19.98 -2.21
N ARG A 169 -14.47 -19.43 -2.99
CA ARG A 169 -14.48 -19.60 -4.45
C ARG A 169 -13.38 -18.74 -5.07
N GLY A 170 -12.32 -19.41 -5.51
CA GLY A 170 -11.25 -18.86 -6.32
C GLY A 170 -11.63 -18.78 -7.77
#